data_35cdda0a826fc75c8be83c371b046305
#
_entry.id   35cdda0a826fc75c8be83c371b046305
#
_cell.length_a   1.000
_cell.length_b   1.000
_cell.length_c   1.000
_cell.angle_alpha   90.00
_cell.angle_beta   90.00
_cell.angle_gamma   90.00
#
_symmetry.space_group_name_H-M   'P 1'
#
loop_
_entity.id
_entity.type
_entity.pdbx_description
1 polymer ?
#
loop_
_entity_poly.entity_id
_entity_poly.type
_entity_poly.pdbx_seq_one_letter_code
_entity_poly.pdbx_strand_id
1 'polypeptide(L)'
;QMMSISFLSPVLGTDQHPAGALAMPADQTTSPADIPLMTVIRRGLSRRCPNCGKGAVLSGYLTQVPVCGSCGEDLLHISTDDGPAWATLIVVGHVLAPFLIILGRDERIPVWVAISALAAMMLAGVWWCLPRFKGLFIALIWRTGATGEDAFAHPAAEDAESHNRRNG
;
A
#
# COMPACT_ATOMS: atom_id res chain seq x y z
N GLN A 1 43.97 1.88 -36.01
CA GLN A 1 44.26 2.53 -34.72
C GLN A 1 43.20 2.05 -33.71
N MET A 2 43.62 1.09 -32.88
CA MET A 2 42.89 0.46 -31.78
C MET A 2 42.83 1.43 -30.61
N MET A 3 41.65 1.72 -30.09
CA MET A 3 41.50 2.30 -28.76
C MET A 3 40.69 1.31 -27.89
N SER A 4 41.46 0.52 -27.14
CA SER A 4 40.97 -0.25 -26.00
C SER A 4 40.50 0.69 -24.91
N ILE A 5 39.23 0.60 -24.52
CA ILE A 5 38.74 1.17 -23.27
C ILE A 5 38.41 0.02 -22.34
N SER A 6 39.39 -0.32 -21.53
CA SER A 6 39.22 -1.16 -20.34
C SER A 6 38.44 -0.38 -19.29
N PHE A 7 37.20 -0.73 -19.07
CA PHE A 7 36.44 -0.27 -17.90
C PHE A 7 36.22 -1.45 -16.97
N LEU A 8 37.28 -1.77 -16.21
CA LEU A 8 37.24 -2.72 -15.14
C LEU A 8 37.20 -1.90 -13.82
N SER A 9 36.06 -1.87 -13.16
CA SER A 9 35.96 -1.50 -11.75
C SER A 9 34.99 -2.42 -11.07
N PRO A 10 35.46 -3.34 -10.23
CA PRO A 10 34.56 -4.07 -9.35
C PRO A 10 34.23 -3.17 -8.15
N VAL A 11 33.00 -2.68 -8.10
CA VAL A 11 32.44 -2.12 -6.86
C VAL A 11 32.08 -3.30 -5.96
N LEU A 12 33.06 -3.79 -5.22
CA LEU A 12 32.83 -4.57 -4.02
C LEU A 12 32.34 -3.61 -2.91
N GLY A 13 31.07 -3.23 -2.97
CA GLY A 13 30.36 -2.68 -1.82
C GLY A 13 30.05 -3.82 -0.87
N THR A 14 30.92 -4.04 0.09
CA THR A 14 30.60 -4.82 1.29
C THR A 14 29.61 -4.02 2.09
N ASP A 15 28.32 -4.21 1.84
CA ASP A 15 27.26 -3.77 2.73
C ASP A 15 27.39 -4.58 4.02
N GLN A 16 28.27 -4.10 4.88
CA GLN A 16 28.28 -4.49 6.27
C GLN A 16 27.02 -3.91 6.91
N HIS A 17 25.95 -4.70 6.82
CA HIS A 17 24.81 -4.51 7.70
C HIS A 17 25.36 -4.59 9.15
N PRO A 18 25.19 -3.56 9.99
CA PRO A 18 25.67 -3.63 11.36
C PRO A 18 24.90 -4.75 12.08
N ALA A 19 25.57 -5.87 12.30
CA ALA A 19 25.14 -6.94 13.17
C ALA A 19 25.16 -6.44 14.61
N GLY A 20 24.14 -5.67 14.98
CA GLY A 20 24.02 -5.05 16.30
C GLY A 20 22.60 -4.64 16.62
N ALA A 21 21.60 -5.04 15.80
CA ALA A 21 20.22 -4.97 16.22
C ALA A 21 20.02 -6.00 17.33
N LEU A 22 19.93 -5.51 18.57
CA LEU A 22 19.47 -6.25 19.74
C LEU A 22 18.27 -7.09 19.31
N ALA A 23 18.44 -8.42 19.29
CA ALA A 23 17.37 -9.36 19.08
C ALA A 23 16.36 -9.12 20.20
N MET A 24 15.31 -8.37 19.89
CA MET A 24 14.15 -8.25 20.76
C MET A 24 13.48 -9.64 20.82
N PRO A 25 13.03 -10.08 22.00
CA PRO A 25 12.49 -11.40 22.16
C PRO A 25 11.35 -11.65 21.19
N ALA A 26 11.44 -12.72 20.42
CA ALA A 26 10.49 -13.19 19.42
C ALA A 26 9.21 -13.79 20.06
N ASP A 27 8.78 -13.25 21.19
CA ASP A 27 7.62 -13.73 21.95
C ASP A 27 6.45 -12.74 21.89
N GLN A 28 5.99 -12.40 20.69
CA GLN A 28 4.64 -11.85 20.46
C GLN A 28 4.24 -12.00 18.99
N THR A 29 4.38 -13.18 18.42
CA THR A 29 3.67 -13.56 17.20
C THR A 29 2.19 -13.76 17.52
N THR A 30 1.48 -12.67 17.80
CA THR A 30 0.03 -12.69 17.80
C THR A 30 -0.40 -13.05 16.38
N SER A 31 -1.11 -14.17 16.22
CA SER A 31 -1.61 -14.54 14.88
C SER A 31 -2.44 -13.38 14.33
N PRO A 32 -2.27 -13.03 13.04
CA PRO A 32 -3.09 -11.98 12.40
C PRO A 32 -4.59 -12.18 12.63
N ALA A 33 -5.04 -13.44 12.77
CA ALA A 33 -6.44 -13.80 13.01
C ALA A 33 -6.94 -13.40 14.40
N ASP A 34 -6.07 -13.32 15.41
CA ASP A 34 -6.46 -13.05 16.80
C ASP A 34 -6.81 -11.56 17.04
N ILE A 35 -6.36 -10.67 16.16
CA ILE A 35 -6.63 -9.24 16.32
C ILE A 35 -8.01 -8.90 15.73
N PRO A 36 -8.92 -8.27 16.49
CA PRO A 36 -10.24 -7.89 15.99
C PRO A 36 -10.14 -7.02 14.73
N LEU A 37 -10.95 -7.32 13.71
CA LEU A 37 -10.94 -6.64 12.41
C LEU A 37 -11.05 -5.11 12.56
N MET A 38 -11.93 -4.64 13.45
CA MET A 38 -12.09 -3.20 13.71
C MET A 38 -10.81 -2.54 14.23
N THR A 39 -10.02 -3.27 15.01
CA THR A 39 -8.71 -2.78 15.49
C THR A 39 -7.73 -2.66 14.34
N VAL A 40 -7.70 -3.64 13.44
CA VAL A 40 -6.85 -3.64 12.24
C VAL A 40 -7.24 -2.47 11.32
N ILE A 41 -8.53 -2.28 11.05
CA ILE A 41 -9.03 -1.17 10.24
C ILE A 41 -8.63 0.18 10.85
N ARG A 42 -8.85 0.37 12.15
CA ARG A 42 -8.50 1.62 12.84
C ARG A 42 -7.00 1.89 12.82
N ARG A 43 -6.18 0.87 13.05
CA ARG A 43 -4.71 0.98 12.95
C ARG A 43 -4.28 1.34 11.54
N GLY A 44 -4.82 0.67 10.52
CA GLY A 44 -4.54 0.93 9.11
C GLY A 44 -4.91 2.35 8.69
N LEU A 45 -6.12 2.83 8.99
CA LEU A 45 -6.55 4.20 8.72
C LEU A 45 -5.68 5.25 9.44
N SER A 46 -5.15 4.90 10.61
CA SER A 46 -4.21 5.74 11.35
C SER A 46 -2.76 5.59 10.87
N ARG A 47 -2.51 4.84 9.81
CA ARG A 47 -1.18 4.56 9.22
C ARG A 47 -0.22 3.91 10.22
N ARG A 48 -0.76 3.06 11.12
CA ARG A 48 0.00 2.35 12.15
C ARG A 48 0.08 0.87 11.83
N CYS A 49 1.14 0.23 12.32
CA CYS A 49 1.37 -1.20 12.14
C CYS A 49 0.15 -2.02 12.59
N PRO A 50 -0.36 -2.93 11.76
CA PRO A 50 -1.51 -3.75 12.11
C PRO A 50 -1.23 -4.69 13.29
N ASN A 51 -0.01 -5.20 13.40
CA ASN A 51 0.41 -6.08 14.49
C ASN A 51 0.49 -5.32 15.83
N CYS A 52 1.44 -4.40 16.00
CA CYS A 52 1.68 -3.76 17.29
C CYS A 52 0.88 -2.45 17.52
N GLY A 53 0.38 -1.80 16.49
CA GLY A 53 -0.33 -0.52 16.58
C GLY A 53 0.53 0.70 16.93
N LYS A 54 1.84 0.54 17.11
CA LYS A 54 2.77 1.61 17.54
C LYS A 54 3.59 2.18 16.38
N GLY A 55 4.26 1.33 15.61
CA GLY A 55 5.09 1.74 14.47
C GLY A 55 4.27 2.34 13.34
N ALA A 56 4.88 3.23 12.55
CA ALA A 56 4.28 3.72 11.30
C ALA A 56 4.48 2.69 10.18
N VAL A 57 3.48 2.54 9.31
CA VAL A 57 3.58 1.69 8.09
C VAL A 57 4.01 2.49 6.87
N LEU A 58 3.95 3.81 6.94
CA LEU A 58 4.39 4.71 5.89
C LEU A 58 5.47 5.65 6.41
N SER A 59 6.56 5.79 5.65
CA SER A 59 7.57 6.84 5.80
C SER A 59 7.26 7.95 4.80
N GLY A 60 6.82 9.11 5.27
CA GLY A 60 6.38 10.19 4.39
C GLY A 60 4.92 10.03 3.94
N TYR A 61 4.60 10.48 2.70
CA TYR A 61 3.22 10.54 2.23
C TYR A 61 2.65 9.17 1.82
N LEU A 62 3.37 8.43 0.96
CA LEU A 62 2.93 7.14 0.41
C LEU A 62 4.01 6.04 0.44
N THR A 63 5.20 6.33 0.92
CA THR A 63 6.29 5.36 0.93
C THR A 63 6.07 4.37 2.06
N GLN A 64 5.95 3.09 1.73
CA GLN A 64 5.81 2.01 2.70
C GLN A 64 7.14 1.71 3.36
N VAL A 65 7.14 1.46 4.67
CA VAL A 65 8.32 0.97 5.38
C VAL A 65 8.45 -0.54 5.17
N PRO A 66 9.65 -1.07 4.89
CA PRO A 66 9.83 -2.50 4.70
C PRO A 66 9.59 -3.31 5.98
N VAL A 67 10.00 -2.78 7.10
CA VAL A 67 9.91 -3.44 8.41
C VAL A 67 9.41 -2.45 9.46
N CYS A 68 8.52 -2.90 10.32
CA CYS A 68 8.02 -2.08 11.42
C CYS A 68 9.11 -1.77 12.44
N GLY A 69 9.45 -0.49 12.64
CA GLY A 69 10.49 -0.07 13.59
C GLY A 69 10.18 -0.36 15.07
N SER A 70 8.96 -0.83 15.41
CA SER A 70 8.57 -1.10 16.79
C SER A 70 8.47 -2.58 17.13
N CYS A 71 8.07 -3.44 16.21
CA CYS A 71 7.89 -4.88 16.46
C CYS A 71 8.63 -5.78 15.48
N GLY A 72 9.32 -5.21 14.49
CA GLY A 72 10.07 -6.01 13.51
C GLY A 72 9.22 -6.72 12.46
N GLU A 73 7.90 -6.46 12.41
CA GLU A 73 7.02 -7.06 11.42
C GLU A 73 7.45 -6.72 10.00
N ASP A 74 7.61 -7.72 9.17
CA ASP A 74 7.94 -7.55 7.76
C ASP A 74 6.70 -7.16 6.96
N LEU A 75 6.75 -5.99 6.35
CA LEU A 75 5.67 -5.43 5.52
C LEU A 75 6.07 -5.41 4.03
N LEU A 76 7.28 -5.83 3.68
CA LEU A 76 7.82 -5.73 2.32
C LEU A 76 7.04 -6.59 1.32
N HIS A 77 6.56 -7.75 1.77
CA HIS A 77 5.77 -8.68 0.95
C HIS A 77 4.35 -8.18 0.64
N ILE A 78 3.91 -7.07 1.25
CA ILE A 78 2.58 -6.52 1.04
C ILE A 78 2.62 -5.51 -0.09
N SER A 79 2.13 -5.90 -1.27
CA SER A 79 1.92 -4.97 -2.38
C SER A 79 0.53 -4.35 -2.31
N THR A 80 0.46 -3.03 -2.35
CA THR A 80 -0.80 -2.28 -2.37
C THR A 80 -0.83 -1.40 -3.61
N ASP A 81 -1.10 -2.01 -4.76
CA ASP A 81 -1.03 -1.31 -6.05
C ASP A 81 -2.21 -0.33 -6.23
N ASP A 82 -3.22 -0.68 -7.02
CA ASP A 82 -4.30 0.25 -7.39
C ASP A 82 -5.44 0.33 -6.37
N GLY A 83 -5.54 -0.61 -5.42
CA GLY A 83 -6.64 -0.67 -4.46
C GLY A 83 -6.89 0.63 -3.69
N PRO A 84 -5.86 1.25 -3.07
CA PRO A 84 -6.01 2.52 -2.35
C PRO A 84 -6.48 3.67 -3.24
N ALA A 85 -6.03 3.71 -4.51
CA ALA A 85 -6.42 4.72 -5.47
C ALA A 85 -7.91 4.60 -5.83
N TRP A 86 -8.37 3.40 -6.17
CA TRP A 86 -9.78 3.12 -6.44
C TRP A 86 -10.68 3.45 -5.27
N ALA A 87 -10.34 3.01 -4.06
CA ALA A 87 -11.10 3.33 -2.86
C ALA A 87 -11.18 4.84 -2.61
N THR A 88 -10.07 5.56 -2.83
CA THR A 88 -10.04 7.02 -2.70
C THR A 88 -10.98 7.69 -3.70
N LEU A 89 -10.94 7.29 -4.99
CA LEU A 89 -11.79 7.85 -6.04
C LEU A 89 -13.28 7.61 -5.74
N ILE A 90 -13.64 6.41 -5.29
CA ILE A 90 -15.02 6.08 -4.93
C ILE A 90 -15.51 6.97 -3.79
N VAL A 91 -14.75 7.06 -2.69
CA VAL A 91 -15.17 7.84 -1.52
C VAL A 91 -15.21 9.34 -1.84
N VAL A 92 -14.18 9.89 -2.45
CA VAL A 92 -14.12 11.31 -2.80
C VAL A 92 -15.21 11.64 -3.82
N GLY A 93 -15.44 10.79 -4.84
CA GLY A 93 -16.48 10.98 -5.85
C GLY A 93 -17.88 11.01 -5.23
N HIS A 94 -18.20 10.08 -4.32
CA HIS A 94 -19.49 10.06 -3.64
C HIS A 94 -19.70 11.27 -2.73
N VAL A 95 -18.65 11.76 -2.08
CA VAL A 95 -18.72 12.98 -1.27
C VAL A 95 -18.89 14.21 -2.15
N LEU A 96 -18.24 14.27 -3.32
CA LEU A 96 -18.36 15.41 -4.22
C LEU A 96 -19.69 15.46 -4.98
N ALA A 97 -20.31 14.31 -5.25
CA ALA A 97 -21.54 14.24 -6.03
C ALA A 97 -22.67 15.17 -5.55
N PRO A 98 -23.04 15.21 -4.23
CA PRO A 98 -24.06 16.14 -3.76
C PRO A 98 -23.63 17.60 -3.91
N PHE A 99 -22.35 17.92 -3.72
CA PHE A 99 -21.86 19.28 -3.93
C PHE A 99 -21.95 19.71 -5.38
N LEU A 100 -21.65 18.79 -6.31
CA LEU A 100 -21.82 19.05 -7.74
C LEU A 100 -23.26 19.40 -8.09
N ILE A 101 -24.24 18.67 -7.53
CA ILE A 101 -25.67 18.93 -7.75
C ILE A 101 -26.08 20.28 -7.16
N ILE A 102 -25.65 20.59 -5.94
CA ILE A 102 -26.00 21.83 -5.26
C ILE A 102 -25.41 23.04 -5.99
N LEU A 103 -24.11 23.01 -6.31
CA LEU A 103 -23.44 24.10 -7.01
C LEU A 103 -23.93 24.27 -8.45
N GLY A 104 -24.29 23.17 -9.13
CA GLY A 104 -24.78 23.21 -10.51
C GLY A 104 -26.21 23.72 -10.65
N ARG A 105 -26.99 23.77 -9.57
CA ARG A 105 -28.38 24.29 -9.58
C ARG A 105 -28.49 25.76 -9.21
N ASP A 106 -27.48 26.35 -8.59
CA ASP A 106 -27.51 27.74 -8.16
C ASP A 106 -27.02 28.66 -9.28
N GLU A 107 -27.95 29.28 -10.01
CA GLU A 107 -27.66 30.21 -11.11
C GLU A 107 -26.89 31.48 -10.64
N ARG A 108 -26.80 31.72 -9.32
CA ARG A 108 -26.08 32.86 -8.77
C ARG A 108 -24.58 32.64 -8.71
N ILE A 109 -24.15 31.37 -8.76
CA ILE A 109 -22.74 31.02 -8.67
C ILE A 109 -22.15 30.96 -10.08
N PRO A 110 -21.16 31.81 -10.40
CA PRO A 110 -20.46 31.70 -11.68
C PRO A 110 -19.82 30.31 -11.83
N VAL A 111 -19.97 29.71 -13.01
CA VAL A 111 -19.50 28.35 -13.29
C VAL A 111 -18.02 28.12 -12.95
N TRP A 112 -17.18 29.12 -13.16
CA TRP A 112 -15.75 29.01 -12.84
C TRP A 112 -15.49 28.91 -11.34
N VAL A 113 -16.33 29.55 -10.50
CA VAL A 113 -16.24 29.44 -9.02
C VAL A 113 -16.63 28.03 -8.59
N ALA A 114 -17.72 27.49 -9.15
CA ALA A 114 -18.16 26.13 -8.86
C ALA A 114 -17.10 25.09 -9.25
N ILE A 115 -16.51 25.20 -10.44
CA ILE A 115 -15.43 24.31 -10.89
C ILE A 115 -14.20 24.42 -10.00
N SER A 116 -13.79 25.65 -9.64
CA SER A 116 -12.61 25.83 -8.78
C SER A 116 -12.82 25.27 -7.38
N ALA A 117 -14.01 25.45 -6.81
CA ALA A 117 -14.36 24.88 -5.51
C ALA A 117 -14.37 23.37 -5.51
N LEU A 118 -15.01 22.74 -6.53
CA LEU A 118 -15.02 21.30 -6.67
C LEU A 118 -13.62 20.71 -6.90
N ALA A 119 -12.80 21.37 -7.72
CA ALA A 119 -11.42 20.95 -7.95
C ALA A 119 -10.58 21.03 -6.66
N ALA A 120 -10.71 22.11 -5.90
CA ALA A 120 -10.02 22.25 -4.63
C ALA A 120 -10.46 21.19 -3.61
N MET A 121 -11.77 20.90 -3.51
CA MET A 121 -12.31 19.86 -2.65
C MET A 121 -11.83 18.47 -3.07
N MET A 122 -11.79 18.19 -4.39
CA MET A 122 -11.28 16.93 -4.91
C MET A 122 -9.80 16.74 -4.56
N LEU A 123 -8.95 17.72 -4.81
CA LEU A 123 -7.53 17.65 -4.50
C LEU A 123 -7.27 17.46 -3.01
N ALA A 124 -7.98 18.22 -2.18
CA ALA A 124 -7.89 18.10 -0.72
C ALA A 124 -8.35 16.71 -0.24
N GLY A 125 -9.46 16.21 -0.79
CA GLY A 125 -10.01 14.90 -0.48
C GLY A 125 -9.06 13.78 -0.85
N VAL A 126 -8.52 13.80 -2.07
CA VAL A 126 -7.53 12.80 -2.53
C VAL A 126 -6.29 12.85 -1.65
N TRP A 127 -5.74 14.04 -1.41
CA TRP A 127 -4.54 14.17 -0.60
C TRP A 127 -4.72 13.66 0.83
N TRP A 128 -5.89 13.85 1.41
CA TRP A 128 -6.17 13.42 2.78
C TRP A 128 -6.51 11.92 2.87
N CYS A 129 -7.27 11.40 1.91
CA CYS A 129 -7.76 10.01 1.90
C CYS A 129 -6.70 9.00 1.47
N LEU A 130 -5.92 9.31 0.42
CA LEU A 130 -5.02 8.36 -0.22
C LEU A 130 -4.02 7.69 0.75
N PRO A 131 -3.29 8.42 1.63
CA PRO A 131 -2.37 7.76 2.56
C PRO A 131 -3.09 6.94 3.64
N ARG A 132 -4.33 7.28 3.97
CA ARG A 132 -5.15 6.50 4.92
C ARG A 132 -5.62 5.21 4.32
N PHE A 133 -6.10 5.25 3.08
CA PHE A 133 -6.50 4.03 2.37
C PHE A 133 -5.29 3.13 2.10
N LYS A 134 -4.13 3.70 1.75
CA LYS A 134 -2.93 2.89 1.61
C LYS A 134 -2.59 2.14 2.90
N GLY A 135 -2.61 2.82 4.04
CA GLY A 135 -2.41 2.17 5.34
C GLY A 135 -3.49 1.13 5.68
N LEU A 136 -4.74 1.40 5.31
CA LEU A 136 -5.84 0.45 5.48
C LEU A 136 -5.64 -0.81 4.65
N PHE A 137 -5.28 -0.68 3.36
CA PHE A 137 -5.04 -1.83 2.48
C PHE A 137 -3.85 -2.67 2.96
N ILE A 138 -2.74 -2.04 3.39
CA ILE A 138 -1.63 -2.76 4.02
C ILE A 138 -2.13 -3.60 5.21
N ALA A 139 -2.94 -3.00 6.09
CA ALA A 139 -3.44 -3.69 7.27
C ALA A 139 -4.42 -4.83 6.93
N LEU A 140 -5.25 -4.67 5.91
CA LEU A 140 -6.19 -5.70 5.45
C LEU A 140 -5.45 -6.87 4.80
N ILE A 141 -4.50 -6.59 3.89
CA ILE A 141 -3.69 -7.62 3.23
C ILE A 141 -2.87 -8.39 4.26
N TRP A 142 -2.26 -7.68 5.21
CA TRP A 142 -1.56 -8.31 6.33
C TRP A 142 -2.44 -9.31 7.09
N ARG A 143 -3.70 -8.93 7.35
CA ARG A 143 -4.63 -9.80 8.07
C ARG A 143 -5.10 -11.00 7.26
N THR A 144 -5.35 -10.82 5.96
CA THR A 144 -5.89 -11.87 5.08
C THR A 144 -4.81 -12.77 4.50
N GLY A 145 -3.54 -12.34 4.56
CA GLY A 145 -2.44 -13.02 3.87
C GLY A 145 -2.54 -13.00 2.34
N ALA A 146 -3.45 -12.20 1.79
CA ALA A 146 -3.66 -12.07 0.35
C ALA A 146 -2.52 -11.26 -0.29
N THR A 147 -1.32 -11.81 -0.27
CA THR A 147 -0.21 -11.29 -1.06
C THR A 147 -0.54 -11.60 -2.51
N GLY A 148 -0.52 -10.60 -3.40
CA GLY A 148 -0.94 -10.76 -4.80
C GLY A 148 -0.20 -11.84 -5.62
N GLU A 149 0.77 -12.52 -5.03
CA GLU A 149 1.47 -13.65 -5.64
C GLU A 149 0.54 -14.84 -5.93
N ASP A 150 -0.48 -15.08 -5.09
CA ASP A 150 -1.43 -16.16 -5.29
C ASP A 150 -2.31 -15.94 -6.54
N ALA A 151 -2.56 -14.67 -6.90
CA ALA A 151 -3.36 -14.35 -8.08
C ALA A 151 -2.64 -14.58 -9.41
N PHE A 152 -1.31 -14.57 -9.42
CA PHE A 152 -0.49 -14.79 -10.61
C PHE A 152 0.10 -16.21 -10.69
N ALA A 153 0.06 -16.98 -9.61
CA ALA A 153 0.58 -18.35 -9.59
C ALA A 153 -0.37 -19.37 -10.23
N HIS A 154 -1.65 -19.05 -10.37
CA HIS A 154 -2.67 -20.04 -10.78
C HIS A 154 -2.72 -20.44 -12.26
N PRO A 155 -2.49 -19.58 -13.28
CA PRO A 155 -2.66 -20.04 -14.65
C PRO A 155 -1.54 -20.97 -15.14
N ALA A 156 -0.30 -20.74 -14.72
CA ALA A 156 0.83 -21.51 -15.21
C ALA A 156 0.93 -22.94 -14.63
N ALA A 157 0.46 -23.15 -13.41
CA ALA A 157 0.50 -24.47 -12.76
C ALA A 157 -0.59 -25.41 -13.28
N GLU A 158 -1.81 -24.89 -13.52
CA GLU A 158 -2.91 -25.68 -14.08
C GLU A 158 -2.65 -26.07 -15.55
N ASP A 159 -2.06 -25.17 -16.33
CA ASP A 159 -1.71 -25.43 -17.72
C ASP A 159 -0.60 -26.50 -17.84
N ALA A 160 0.39 -26.49 -16.95
CA ALA A 160 1.44 -27.48 -16.90
C ALA A 160 0.91 -28.87 -16.51
N GLU A 161 0.00 -28.92 -15.53
CA GLU A 161 -0.60 -30.20 -15.10
C GLU A 161 -1.59 -30.78 -16.12
N SER A 162 -2.36 -29.90 -16.78
CA SER A 162 -3.27 -30.29 -17.85
C SER A 162 -2.51 -30.83 -19.09
N HIS A 163 -1.36 -30.25 -19.40
CA HIS A 163 -0.50 -30.71 -20.50
C HIS A 163 0.16 -32.06 -20.20
N ASN A 164 0.59 -32.26 -18.97
CA ASN A 164 1.18 -33.56 -18.54
C ASN A 164 0.16 -34.70 -18.54
N ARG A 165 -1.11 -34.43 -18.17
CA ARG A 165 -2.19 -35.43 -18.22
C ARG A 165 -2.61 -35.83 -19.63
N ARG A 166 -2.40 -34.99 -20.64
CA ARG A 166 -2.72 -35.31 -22.05
C ARG A 166 -1.64 -36.14 -22.74
N ASN A 167 -0.42 -36.10 -22.23
CA ASN A 167 0.75 -36.72 -22.87
C ASN A 167 1.23 -38.02 -22.16
N GLY A 168 0.57 -38.49 -21.11
CA GLY A 168 0.78 -39.71 -20.41
C GLY A 168 -0.33 -40.73 -20.65
#